data_83ac114c31fad873ce258785632788da
#
_entry.id   83ac114c31fad873ce258785632788da
#
_cell.length_a   1.000
_cell.length_b   1.000
_cell.length_c   1.000
_cell.angle_alpha   90.00
_cell.angle_beta   90.00
_cell.angle_gamma   90.00
#
_symmetry.space_group_name_H-M   'P 1'
#
loop_
_entity.id
_entity.type
_entity.pdbx_description
1 polymer ?
#
loop_
_entity_poly.entity_id
_entity_poly.type
_entity_poly.pdbx_seq_one_letter_code
_entity_poly.pdbx_strand_id
1 'polypeptide(L)'
;PHVVQLAGCDPRWLGEAARLAEANGAAIVDINMGCPAKKVTGGWAGSALMRDLDHALALVEAAVKAVSVPVTVKMRLGWDD
;
A
#
# COMPACT_ATOMS: atom_id res chain seq x y z
N PRO A 1 8.55 -19.29 -7.72
CA PRO A 1 7.92 -17.97 -7.88
C PRO A 1 8.39 -17.01 -6.80
N HIS A 2 8.79 -15.85 -7.27
CA HIS A 2 9.30 -14.81 -6.40
C HIS A 2 8.16 -13.89 -5.96
N VAL A 3 7.93 -13.85 -4.67
CA VAL A 3 7.05 -12.86 -4.08
C VAL A 3 7.93 -11.76 -3.52
N VAL A 4 7.76 -10.55 -4.01
CA VAL A 4 8.50 -9.40 -3.52
C VAL A 4 7.55 -8.56 -2.67
N GLN A 5 7.95 -8.30 -1.44
CA GLN A 5 7.17 -7.48 -0.52
C GLN A 5 7.72 -6.07 -0.52
N LEU A 6 6.84 -5.11 -0.74
CA LEU A 6 7.18 -3.70 -0.72
C LEU A 6 6.49 -3.03 0.45
N ALA A 7 7.19 -2.12 1.09
CA ALA A 7 6.63 -1.32 2.18
C ALA A 7 6.90 0.15 1.87
N GLY A 8 5.86 0.95 1.93
CA GLY A 8 6.02 2.37 1.67
C GLY A 8 4.69 3.11 1.74
N CYS A 9 4.77 4.43 1.84
CA CYS A 9 3.61 5.30 1.96
C CYS A 9 3.52 6.32 0.82
N ASP A 10 4.44 6.28 -0.13
CA ASP A 10 4.46 7.19 -1.26
C ASP A 10 4.03 6.42 -2.52
N PRO A 11 2.90 6.80 -3.15
CA PRO A 11 2.43 6.08 -4.33
C PRO A 11 3.44 6.08 -5.48
N ARG A 12 4.15 7.19 -5.69
CA ARG A 12 5.13 7.29 -6.76
C ARG A 12 6.28 6.32 -6.54
N TRP A 13 6.81 6.30 -5.33
CA TRP A 13 7.90 5.38 -4.98
C TRP A 13 7.44 3.92 -5.11
N LEU A 14 6.23 3.66 -4.64
CA LEU A 14 5.70 2.30 -4.64
C LEU A 14 5.51 1.78 -6.06
N GLY A 15 5.01 2.63 -6.97
CA GLY A 15 4.88 2.26 -8.38
C GLY A 15 6.22 1.95 -9.03
N GLU A 16 7.23 2.75 -8.76
CA GLU A 16 8.56 2.50 -9.29
C GLU A 16 9.19 1.24 -8.71
N ALA A 17 9.02 1.04 -7.40
CA ALA A 17 9.54 -0.15 -6.74
C ALA A 17 8.85 -1.41 -7.28
N ALA A 18 7.55 -1.36 -7.51
CA ALA A 18 6.82 -2.49 -8.07
C ALA A 18 7.31 -2.82 -9.48
N ARG A 19 7.56 -1.79 -10.29
CA ARG A 19 8.08 -1.99 -11.63
C ARG A 19 9.46 -2.64 -11.60
N LEU A 20 10.31 -2.20 -10.70
CA LEU A 20 11.63 -2.80 -10.54
C LEU A 20 11.53 -4.26 -10.07
N ALA A 21 10.63 -4.53 -9.16
CA ALA A 21 10.40 -5.90 -8.68
C ALA A 21 9.99 -6.81 -9.83
N GLU A 22 9.05 -6.36 -10.66
CA GLU A 22 8.62 -7.13 -11.83
C GLU A 22 9.78 -7.34 -12.81
N ALA A 23 10.55 -6.30 -13.07
CA ALA A 23 11.70 -6.39 -13.97
C ALA A 23 12.76 -7.37 -13.47
N ASN A 24 12.81 -7.59 -12.16
CA ASN A 24 13.73 -8.54 -11.55
C ASN A 24 13.12 -9.93 -11.35
N GLY A 25 11.97 -10.19 -11.94
CA GLY A 25 11.39 -11.52 -11.96
C GLY A 25 10.35 -11.81 -10.89
N ALA A 26 9.80 -10.79 -10.25
CA ALA A 26 8.75 -11.00 -9.26
C ALA A 26 7.51 -11.60 -9.94
N ALA A 27 6.99 -12.67 -9.40
CA ALA A 27 5.74 -13.26 -9.88
C ALA A 27 4.53 -12.65 -9.19
N ILE A 28 4.73 -12.09 -8.01
CA ILE A 28 3.69 -11.42 -7.22
C ILE A 28 4.35 -10.26 -6.50
N VAL A 29 3.67 -9.11 -6.47
CA VAL A 29 4.09 -7.96 -5.67
C VAL A 29 3.14 -7.85 -4.48
N ASP A 30 3.67 -7.97 -3.28
CA ASP A 30 2.89 -7.85 -2.05
C ASP A 30 3.19 -6.51 -1.39
N ILE A 31 2.16 -5.73 -1.13
CA ILE A 31 2.31 -4.41 -0.55
C ILE A 31 1.93 -4.48 0.93
N ASN A 32 2.88 -4.11 1.77
CA ASN A 32 2.62 -3.97 3.18
C ASN A 32 2.39 -2.50 3.50
N MET A 33 1.14 -2.15 3.73
CA MET A 33 0.78 -0.78 4.08
C MET A 33 0.78 -0.62 5.58
N GLY A 34 1.97 -0.48 6.13
CA GLY A 34 2.17 -0.16 7.53
C GLY A 34 2.33 1.33 7.75
N CYS A 35 1.71 2.15 6.92
CA CYS A 35 1.75 3.59 7.13
C CYS A 35 1.11 3.91 8.47
N PRO A 36 1.82 4.62 9.36
CA PRO A 36 1.23 4.94 10.65
C PRO A 36 0.03 5.84 10.42
N ALA A 37 -1.14 5.25 10.48
CA ALA A 37 -2.35 6.01 10.55
C ALA A 37 -2.21 6.89 11.79
N LYS A 38 -2.32 8.18 11.62
CA LYS A 38 -2.35 9.08 12.76
C LYS A 38 -3.45 8.57 13.68
N LYS A 39 -3.12 8.42 14.95
CA LYS A 39 -4.09 8.04 15.96
C LYS A 39 -5.35 8.84 15.77
N VAL A 40 -6.41 8.14 15.46
CA VAL A 40 -7.70 8.77 15.31
C VAL A 40 -8.38 8.71 16.66
N THR A 41 -8.51 9.84 17.32
CA THR A 41 -9.16 9.92 18.61
C THR A 41 -10.40 10.79 18.49
N GLY A 42 -11.51 10.33 19.08
CA GLY A 42 -12.72 11.10 19.19
C GLY A 42 -13.56 11.14 17.92
N GLY A 43 -14.35 12.21 17.76
CA GLY A 43 -15.35 12.33 16.70
C GLY A 43 -14.79 12.51 15.29
N TRP A 44 -13.48 12.60 15.15
CA TRP A 44 -12.83 12.77 13.86
C TRP A 44 -12.51 11.45 13.17
N ALA A 45 -12.83 10.35 13.82
CA ALA A 45 -12.46 9.02 13.36
C ALA A 45 -12.89 8.74 11.93
N GLY A 46 -14.11 9.11 11.58
CA GLY A 46 -14.65 8.84 10.25
C GLY A 46 -13.88 9.51 9.13
N SER A 47 -13.62 10.81 9.26
CA SER A 47 -12.95 11.53 8.18
C SER A 47 -11.46 11.18 8.08
N ALA A 48 -10.81 10.89 9.20
CA ALA A 48 -9.43 10.43 9.16
C ALA A 48 -9.33 9.06 8.51
N LEU A 49 -10.28 8.16 8.82
CA LEU A 49 -10.33 6.84 8.22
C LEU A 49 -10.55 6.94 6.70
N MET A 50 -11.42 7.84 6.26
CA MET A 50 -11.67 8.04 4.82
C MET A 50 -10.40 8.51 4.10
N ARG A 51 -9.64 9.42 4.71
CA ARG A 51 -8.39 9.90 4.11
C ARG A 51 -7.35 8.79 4.03
N ASP A 52 -7.28 7.95 5.06
CA ASP A 52 -6.35 6.82 5.05
C ASP A 52 -6.72 5.80 3.99
N LEU A 53 -8.02 5.58 3.78
CA LEU A 53 -8.49 4.70 2.72
C LEU A 53 -8.18 5.25 1.34
N ASP A 54 -8.38 6.55 1.12
CA ASP A 54 -8.04 7.19 -0.14
C ASP A 54 -6.56 7.07 -0.43
N HIS A 55 -5.72 7.27 0.57
CA HIS A 55 -4.28 7.11 0.43
C HIS A 55 -3.91 5.66 0.12
N ALA A 56 -4.54 4.72 0.81
CA ALA A 56 -4.32 3.30 0.58
C ALA A 56 -4.70 2.92 -0.85
N LEU A 57 -5.84 3.40 -1.33
CA LEU A 57 -6.26 3.16 -2.71
C LEU A 57 -5.26 3.72 -3.71
N ALA A 58 -4.73 4.92 -3.45
CA ALA A 58 -3.74 5.52 -4.34
C ALA A 58 -2.47 4.67 -4.40
N LEU A 59 -2.05 4.11 -3.28
CA LEU A 59 -0.88 3.22 -3.23
C LEU A 59 -1.13 1.95 -4.05
N VAL A 60 -2.29 1.34 -3.86
CA VAL A 60 -2.64 0.12 -4.59
C VAL A 60 -2.73 0.39 -6.09
N GLU A 61 -3.40 1.48 -6.46
CA GLU A 61 -3.52 1.84 -7.88
C GLU A 61 -2.18 2.07 -8.53
N ALA A 62 -1.27 2.74 -7.83
CA ALA A 62 0.07 3.00 -8.36
C ALA A 62 0.80 1.70 -8.65
N ALA A 63 0.71 0.74 -7.73
CA ALA A 63 1.36 -0.54 -7.92
C ALA A 63 0.70 -1.37 -9.02
N VAL A 64 -0.63 -1.42 -9.04
CA VAL A 64 -1.37 -2.20 -10.04
C VAL A 64 -1.12 -1.67 -11.44
N LYS A 65 -1.06 -0.35 -11.60
CA LYS A 65 -0.79 0.25 -12.91
C LYS A 65 0.65 0.05 -13.38
N ALA A 66 1.56 -0.13 -12.44
CA ALA A 66 2.98 -0.24 -12.75
C ALA A 66 3.39 -1.63 -13.23
N VAL A 67 2.63 -2.67 -12.88
CA VAL A 67 3.02 -4.05 -13.17
C VAL A 67 1.87 -4.83 -13.78
N SER A 68 2.22 -5.93 -14.44
CA SER A 68 1.24 -6.86 -14.99
C SER A 68 1.07 -8.11 -14.12
N VAL A 69 1.92 -8.31 -13.13
CA VAL A 69 1.81 -9.43 -12.21
C VAL A 69 0.77 -9.12 -11.13
N PRO A 70 0.23 -10.15 -10.45
CA PRO A 70 -0.72 -9.92 -9.37
C PRO A 70 -0.13 -9.07 -8.24
N VAL A 71 -0.96 -8.22 -7.68
CA VAL A 71 -0.60 -7.38 -6.54
C VAL A 71 -1.49 -7.78 -5.37
N THR A 72 -0.87 -8.09 -4.24
CA THR A 72 -1.59 -8.37 -3.00
C THR A 72 -1.30 -7.27 -1.99
N VAL A 73 -2.21 -7.06 -1.07
CA VAL A 73 -2.11 -5.95 -0.12
C VAL A 73 -2.37 -6.44 1.28
N LYS A 74 -1.46 -6.10 2.18
CA LYS A 74 -1.66 -6.28 3.61
C LYS A 74 -1.88 -4.91 4.22
N MET A 75 -3.05 -4.69 4.77
CA MET A 75 -3.37 -3.44 5.44
C MET A 75 -3.40 -3.65 6.94
N ARG A 76 -2.67 -2.79 7.64
CA ARG A 76 -2.85 -2.66 9.07
C ARG A 76 -3.66 -1.41 9.31
N LEU A 77 -4.91 -1.60 9.66
CA LEU A 77 -5.68 -0.53 10.21
C LEU A 77 -5.35 -0.52 11.70
N GLY A 78 -4.53 0.44 12.08
CA GLY A 78 -4.20 0.61 13.48
C GLY A 78 -5.35 1.23 14.22
N TRP A 79 -6.18 0.40 14.79
CA TRP A 79 -7.14 0.85 15.78
C TRP A 79 -6.43 0.83 17.11
N ASP A 80 -6.24 1.99 17.67
CA ASP A 80 -5.72 2.11 19.01
C ASP A 80 -6.90 2.31 19.94
N ASP A 81 -7.14 1.34 20.74
CA ASP A 81 -8.11 1.46 21.80
C ASP A 81 -7.55 2.31 22.93
#